data_9a9b2fffa00cc2ce6d87ffa570ce3c57
#
_entry.id   9a9b2fffa00cc2ce6d87ffa570ce3c57
#
_cell.length_a   1.000
_cell.length_b   1.000
_cell.length_c   1.000
_cell.angle_alpha   90.00
_cell.angle_beta   90.00
_cell.angle_gamma   90.00
#
_symmetry.space_group_name_H-M   'P 1'
#
loop_
_entity.id
_entity.type
_entity.pdbx_description
1 polymer ?
#
loop_
_entity_poly.entity_id
_entity_poly.type
_entity_poly.pdbx_seq_one_letter_code
_entity_poly.pdbx_strand_id
1 'polypeptide(L)'
;MSETIFSVSVISIGAMACNDMWKEKQPVRTAHATTTLISAGESRILVDPALPALALEQRLSERTGLKPADITDIFLTCWRPAHRRALKLFPDARWWMGETERATARQMLETTSAKIGPQRDEARALVDEDLAQLARTTNAPDKLATGVDLFPLAGFTPGQTGLIVALPESTLVIAGGAVATRDHFLSGRVPPDCYDAKAALASLSEIYEIADIIIPGYDNQFNNPRTFSGATGLFPDSSSIGLDL
;
A
#
# COMPACT_ATOMS: atom_id res chain seq x y z
N MET A 1 -23.55 -22.48 -13.42
CA MET A 1 -22.33 -21.65 -13.57
C MET A 1 -22.23 -20.83 -12.29
N SER A 2 -21.26 -21.08 -11.42
CA SER A 2 -21.06 -20.28 -10.20
C SER A 2 -20.69 -18.86 -10.63
N GLU A 3 -21.51 -17.87 -10.25
CA GLU A 3 -21.13 -16.48 -10.42
C GLU A 3 -19.80 -16.26 -9.75
N THR A 4 -18.81 -15.82 -10.50
CA THR A 4 -17.48 -15.49 -9.97
C THR A 4 -17.68 -14.28 -9.06
N ILE A 5 -17.69 -14.52 -7.76
CA ILE A 5 -17.81 -13.43 -6.78
C ILE A 5 -16.59 -12.53 -6.91
N PHE A 6 -16.82 -11.30 -7.36
CA PHE A 6 -15.80 -10.26 -7.38
C PHE A 6 -16.18 -9.17 -6.38
N SER A 7 -15.32 -8.95 -5.38
CA SER A 7 -15.56 -7.93 -4.36
C SER A 7 -14.26 -7.36 -3.80
N VAL A 8 -14.34 -6.10 -3.36
CA VAL A 8 -13.27 -5.40 -2.64
C VAL A 8 -13.80 -4.95 -1.30
N SER A 9 -13.11 -5.26 -0.21
CA SER A 9 -13.51 -4.92 1.14
C SER A 9 -12.35 -4.36 1.95
N VAL A 10 -12.52 -3.17 2.55
CA VAL A 10 -11.58 -2.62 3.51
C VAL A 10 -11.72 -3.38 4.83
N ILE A 11 -10.70 -4.13 5.21
CA ILE A 11 -10.67 -4.93 6.45
C ILE A 11 -10.35 -4.04 7.66
N SER A 12 -9.36 -3.15 7.50
CA SER A 12 -9.03 -2.14 8.51
C SER A 12 -8.60 -0.85 7.85
N ILE A 13 -9.06 0.27 8.38
CA ILE A 13 -8.63 1.59 7.93
C ILE A 13 -7.29 1.90 8.58
N GLY A 14 -6.33 2.37 7.78
CA GLY A 14 -5.01 2.74 8.23
C GLY A 14 -4.93 4.07 8.98
N ALA A 15 -3.79 4.32 9.61
CA ALA A 15 -3.48 5.60 10.24
C ALA A 15 -1.99 5.92 10.15
N MET A 16 -1.65 7.16 9.82
CA MET A 16 -0.27 7.67 9.86
C MET A 16 0.20 7.85 11.31
N ALA A 17 1.50 7.65 11.58
CA ALA A 17 2.07 7.97 12.89
C ALA A 17 2.03 9.48 13.18
N CYS A 18 2.29 10.28 12.15
CA CYS A 18 2.29 11.74 12.18
C CYS A 18 1.60 12.23 10.90
N ASN A 19 0.52 12.98 11.03
CA ASN A 19 -0.21 13.54 9.90
C ASN A 19 0.04 15.05 9.82
N ASP A 20 0.86 15.48 8.86
CA ASP A 20 1.23 16.88 8.65
C ASP A 20 0.02 17.74 8.20
N MET A 21 -0.98 17.14 7.53
CA MET A 21 -2.24 17.81 7.18
C MET A 21 -3.03 18.21 8.43
N TRP A 22 -2.88 17.48 9.54
CA TRP A 22 -3.45 17.80 10.85
C TRP A 22 -2.50 18.63 11.72
N LYS A 23 -1.40 19.14 11.16
CA LYS A 23 -0.37 19.93 11.84
C LYS A 23 0.33 19.20 12.99
N GLU A 24 0.31 17.88 12.95
CA GLU A 24 1.09 17.06 13.89
C GLU A 24 2.59 17.22 13.56
N LYS A 25 3.42 17.40 14.59
CA LYS A 25 4.86 17.63 14.45
C LYS A 25 5.71 16.44 14.84
N GLN A 26 5.09 15.43 15.45
CA GLN A 26 5.76 14.22 15.93
C GLN A 26 4.77 13.05 15.90
N PRO A 27 5.27 11.80 15.92
CA PRO A 27 4.41 10.62 16.01
C PRO A 27 3.54 10.64 17.27
N VAL A 28 2.22 10.53 17.10
CA VAL A 28 1.22 10.51 18.19
C VAL A 28 0.49 9.18 18.28
N ARG A 29 0.72 8.28 17.31
CA ARG A 29 0.14 6.93 17.24
C ARG A 29 1.06 5.97 16.48
N THR A 30 0.80 4.67 16.60
CA THR A 30 1.50 3.67 15.80
C THR A 30 0.91 3.63 14.39
N ALA A 31 1.74 3.88 13.36
CA ALA A 31 1.32 3.77 11.97
C ALA A 31 0.92 2.33 11.62
N HIS A 32 -0.13 2.19 10.84
CA HIS A 32 -0.50 0.96 10.14
C HIS A 32 -1.25 1.30 8.85
N ALA A 33 -1.00 0.56 7.80
CA ALA A 33 -1.65 0.80 6.52
C ALA A 33 -3.10 0.31 6.49
N THR A 34 -3.88 0.82 5.55
CA THR A 34 -5.20 0.29 5.24
C THR A 34 -5.05 -1.13 4.67
N THR A 35 -5.68 -2.09 5.29
CA THR A 35 -5.70 -3.49 4.82
C THR A 35 -6.96 -3.74 4.01
N THR A 36 -6.80 -4.24 2.79
CA THR A 36 -7.90 -4.48 1.85
C THR A 36 -7.91 -5.94 1.40
N LEU A 37 -9.09 -6.56 1.33
CA LEU A 37 -9.30 -7.87 0.73
C LEU A 37 -9.95 -7.72 -0.64
N ILE A 38 -9.35 -8.37 -1.65
CA ILE A 38 -9.94 -8.57 -2.98
C ILE A 38 -10.32 -10.04 -3.10
N SER A 39 -11.59 -10.30 -3.40
CA SER A 39 -12.08 -11.63 -3.78
C SER A 39 -12.33 -11.66 -5.28
N ALA A 40 -11.59 -12.49 -6.02
CA ALA A 40 -11.68 -12.61 -7.47
C ALA A 40 -11.69 -14.10 -7.86
N GLY A 41 -12.86 -14.67 -8.03
CA GLY A 41 -13.02 -16.11 -8.21
C GLY A 41 -12.56 -16.89 -6.98
N GLU A 42 -11.57 -17.76 -7.16
CA GLU A 42 -10.96 -18.54 -6.07
C GLU A 42 -9.86 -17.75 -5.33
N SER A 43 -9.36 -16.67 -5.91
CA SER A 43 -8.31 -15.86 -5.30
C SER A 43 -8.87 -14.99 -4.18
N ARG A 44 -8.15 -15.00 -3.05
CA ARG A 44 -8.38 -14.13 -1.87
C ARG A 44 -7.09 -13.38 -1.61
N ILE A 45 -6.99 -12.18 -2.21
CA ILE A 45 -5.79 -11.34 -2.18
C ILE A 45 -5.93 -10.33 -1.04
N LEU A 46 -5.13 -10.47 0.01
CA LEU A 46 -5.07 -9.50 1.10
C LEU A 46 -3.93 -8.51 0.86
N VAL A 47 -4.27 -7.24 0.74
CA VAL A 47 -3.32 -6.15 0.50
C VAL A 47 -2.91 -5.54 1.83
N ASP A 48 -1.61 -5.41 2.05
CA ASP A 48 -1.00 -4.76 3.22
C ASP A 48 -1.57 -5.27 4.58
N PRO A 49 -1.18 -6.45 5.07
CA PRO A 49 -1.61 -6.99 6.38
C PRO A 49 -0.97 -6.22 7.54
N ALA A 50 -1.51 -5.04 7.86
CA ALA A 50 -0.87 -3.98 8.62
C ALA A 50 -1.12 -3.99 10.13
N LEU A 51 -2.24 -4.54 10.58
CA LEU A 51 -2.55 -4.65 12.02
C LEU A 51 -1.68 -5.72 12.71
N PRO A 52 -1.56 -5.69 14.04
CA PRO A 52 -1.06 -6.84 14.79
C PRO A 52 -1.87 -8.12 14.48
N ALA A 53 -1.20 -9.29 14.45
CA ALA A 53 -1.77 -10.54 13.95
C ALA A 53 -3.15 -10.87 14.55
N LEU A 54 -3.29 -10.85 15.87
CA LEU A 54 -4.56 -11.15 16.55
C LEU A 54 -5.69 -10.18 16.16
N ALA A 55 -5.37 -8.88 16.06
CA ALA A 55 -6.34 -7.87 15.67
C ALA A 55 -6.78 -8.04 14.21
N LEU A 56 -5.83 -8.37 13.31
CA LEU A 56 -6.14 -8.61 11.91
C LEU A 56 -7.00 -9.85 11.71
N GLU A 57 -6.69 -10.95 12.41
CA GLU A 57 -7.48 -12.18 12.36
C GLU A 57 -8.93 -11.93 12.79
N GLN A 58 -9.13 -11.22 13.90
CA GLN A 58 -10.46 -10.85 14.37
C GLN A 58 -11.21 -9.98 13.36
N ARG A 59 -10.57 -8.94 12.82
CA ARG A 59 -11.18 -8.05 11.82
C ARG A 59 -11.52 -8.77 10.51
N LEU A 60 -10.66 -9.66 10.05
CA LEU A 60 -10.91 -10.48 8.87
C LEU A 60 -12.15 -11.35 9.08
N SER A 61 -12.21 -12.06 10.21
CA SER A 61 -13.35 -12.90 10.56
C SER A 61 -14.66 -12.11 10.71
N GLU A 62 -14.64 -10.98 11.45
CA GLU A 62 -15.82 -10.12 11.66
C GLU A 62 -16.41 -9.58 10.35
N ARG A 63 -15.54 -9.16 9.40
CA ARG A 63 -15.97 -8.48 8.19
C ARG A 63 -16.30 -9.43 7.03
N THR A 64 -15.72 -10.62 7.02
CA THR A 64 -15.80 -11.52 5.86
C THR A 64 -16.16 -12.94 6.18
N GLY A 65 -16.10 -13.35 7.43
CA GLY A 65 -16.23 -14.74 7.87
C GLY A 65 -15.00 -15.61 7.57
N LEU A 66 -13.96 -15.04 6.90
CA LEU A 66 -12.77 -15.78 6.52
C LEU A 66 -11.77 -15.90 7.67
N LYS A 67 -10.97 -16.95 7.61
CA LYS A 67 -9.82 -17.19 8.49
C LYS A 67 -8.52 -16.89 7.72
N PRO A 68 -7.39 -16.70 8.41
CA PRO A 68 -6.08 -16.52 7.74
C PRO A 68 -5.75 -17.61 6.72
N ALA A 69 -6.12 -18.86 6.98
CA ALA A 69 -5.89 -20.00 6.07
C ALA A 69 -6.69 -19.91 4.76
N ASP A 70 -7.75 -19.09 4.70
CA ASP A 70 -8.54 -18.91 3.49
C ASP A 70 -7.93 -17.87 2.53
N ILE A 71 -6.90 -17.14 2.98
CA ILE A 71 -6.18 -16.17 2.16
C ILE A 71 -5.18 -16.88 1.27
N THR A 72 -5.32 -16.73 -0.03
CA THR A 72 -4.47 -17.40 -1.03
C THR A 72 -3.23 -16.57 -1.37
N ASP A 73 -3.36 -15.25 -1.31
CA ASP A 73 -2.34 -14.31 -1.77
C ASP A 73 -2.24 -13.10 -0.82
N ILE A 74 -1.01 -12.68 -0.56
CA ILE A 74 -0.70 -11.39 0.05
C ILE A 74 -0.06 -10.49 -1.01
N PHE A 75 -0.52 -9.27 -1.14
CA PHE A 75 0.15 -8.25 -1.94
C PHE A 75 0.64 -7.13 -1.04
N LEU A 76 1.92 -6.79 -1.14
CA LEU A 76 2.52 -5.67 -0.42
C LEU A 76 2.73 -4.50 -1.37
N THR A 77 2.10 -3.36 -1.07
CA THR A 77 2.29 -2.14 -1.85
C THR A 77 3.68 -1.56 -1.69
N CYS A 78 4.30 -1.73 -0.51
CA CYS A 78 5.70 -1.41 -0.23
C CYS A 78 6.25 -2.25 0.94
N TRP A 79 7.57 -2.16 1.18
CA TRP A 79 8.23 -2.91 2.28
C TRP A 79 8.23 -2.18 3.63
N ARG A 80 7.58 -1.04 3.79
CA ARG A 80 7.54 -0.34 5.08
C ARG A 80 6.89 -1.20 6.18
N PRO A 81 7.40 -1.20 7.43
CA PRO A 81 6.87 -2.02 8.53
C PRO A 81 5.38 -1.82 8.79
N ALA A 82 4.86 -0.61 8.56
CA ALA A 82 3.45 -0.27 8.73
C ALA A 82 2.51 -1.03 7.77
N HIS A 83 3.02 -1.66 6.70
CA HIS A 83 2.24 -2.38 5.69
C HIS A 83 2.24 -3.91 5.88
N ARG A 84 3.17 -4.46 6.68
CA ARG A 84 3.45 -5.90 6.69
C ARG A 84 3.51 -6.57 8.08
N ARG A 85 2.92 -5.94 9.08
CA ARG A 85 3.05 -6.37 10.48
C ARG A 85 2.56 -7.79 10.75
N ALA A 86 1.51 -8.22 10.07
CA ALA A 86 0.91 -9.54 10.26
C ALA A 86 1.30 -10.57 9.17
N LEU A 87 2.38 -10.37 8.41
CA LEU A 87 2.79 -11.31 7.34
C LEU A 87 2.88 -12.77 7.82
N LYS A 88 3.43 -12.99 9.00
CA LYS A 88 3.60 -14.33 9.59
C LYS A 88 2.29 -15.06 9.87
N LEU A 89 1.16 -14.35 9.89
CA LEU A 89 -0.16 -14.96 10.06
C LEU A 89 -0.60 -15.77 8.82
N PHE A 90 0.04 -15.56 7.68
CA PHE A 90 -0.32 -16.15 6.38
C PHE A 90 0.81 -17.04 5.83
N PRO A 91 1.18 -18.15 6.51
CA PRO A 91 2.32 -18.97 6.11
C PRO A 91 2.09 -19.70 4.77
N ASP A 92 0.85 -20.01 4.41
CA ASP A 92 0.51 -20.79 3.23
C ASP A 92 0.16 -19.92 2.01
N ALA A 93 -0.06 -18.60 2.20
CA ALA A 93 -0.34 -17.67 1.13
C ALA A 93 0.93 -17.38 0.30
N ARG A 94 0.75 -17.10 -0.98
CA ARG A 94 1.81 -16.56 -1.85
C ARG A 94 2.01 -15.09 -1.51
N TRP A 95 3.26 -14.63 -1.35
CA TRP A 95 3.55 -13.24 -1.03
C TRP A 95 4.12 -12.52 -2.25
N TRP A 96 3.41 -11.49 -2.70
CA TRP A 96 3.71 -10.71 -3.89
C TRP A 96 4.14 -9.29 -3.55
N MET A 97 5.07 -8.77 -4.34
CA MET A 97 5.50 -7.38 -4.28
C MET A 97 6.01 -6.94 -5.65
N GLY A 98 5.95 -5.64 -5.95
CA GLY A 98 6.54 -5.09 -7.16
C GLY A 98 8.05 -5.38 -7.22
N GLU A 99 8.57 -5.69 -8.41
CA GLU A 99 9.98 -6.10 -8.60
C GLU A 99 10.96 -5.03 -8.09
N THR A 100 10.75 -3.77 -8.48
CA THR A 100 11.61 -2.64 -8.06
C THR A 100 11.57 -2.45 -6.55
N GLU A 101 10.40 -2.55 -5.91
CA GLU A 101 10.28 -2.43 -4.45
C GLU A 101 11.03 -3.55 -3.75
N ARG A 102 10.87 -4.77 -4.22
CA ARG A 102 11.57 -5.95 -3.67
C ARG A 102 13.09 -5.83 -3.77
N ALA A 103 13.58 -5.37 -4.93
CA ALA A 103 15.02 -5.20 -5.16
C ALA A 103 15.60 -4.09 -4.26
N THR A 104 14.94 -2.95 -4.18
CA THR A 104 15.40 -1.81 -3.36
C THR A 104 15.28 -2.10 -1.88
N ALA A 105 14.22 -2.77 -1.41
CA ALA A 105 14.08 -3.21 -0.02
C ALA A 105 15.24 -4.14 0.38
N ARG A 106 15.58 -5.11 -0.47
CA ARG A 106 16.73 -5.99 -0.24
C ARG A 106 18.03 -5.21 -0.09
N GLN A 107 18.33 -4.32 -1.04
CA GLN A 107 19.54 -3.49 -1.02
C GLN A 107 19.63 -2.63 0.26
N MET A 108 18.50 -2.04 0.68
CA MET A 108 18.44 -1.25 1.92
C MET A 108 18.73 -2.10 3.16
N LEU A 109 18.15 -3.30 3.27
CA LEU A 109 18.35 -4.20 4.38
C LEU A 109 19.81 -4.71 4.44
N GLU A 110 20.38 -5.12 3.31
CA GLU A 110 21.78 -5.56 3.19
C GLU A 110 22.74 -4.42 3.56
N THR A 111 22.47 -3.21 3.09
CA THR A 111 23.26 -2.02 3.46
C THR A 111 23.16 -1.71 4.97
N THR A 112 21.98 -1.89 5.54
CA THR A 112 21.75 -1.69 6.97
C THR A 112 22.48 -2.76 7.77
N SER A 113 22.40 -4.03 7.39
CA SER A 113 23.10 -5.15 8.00
C SER A 113 24.61 -4.91 8.03
N ALA A 114 25.18 -4.46 6.90
CA ALA A 114 26.62 -4.17 6.81
C ALA A 114 27.11 -3.04 7.75
N LYS A 115 26.22 -2.11 8.12
CA LYS A 115 26.52 -1.00 9.06
C LYS A 115 26.35 -1.36 10.52
N ILE A 116 25.73 -2.49 10.85
CA ILE A 116 25.53 -2.94 12.23
C ILE A 116 26.85 -3.45 12.79
N GLY A 117 27.36 -2.79 13.83
CA GLY A 117 28.58 -3.19 14.50
C GLY A 117 28.46 -4.51 15.29
N PRO A 118 29.59 -5.13 15.66
CA PRO A 118 29.63 -6.49 16.22
C PRO A 118 28.99 -6.66 17.61
N GLN A 119 28.58 -5.58 18.26
CA GLN A 119 27.96 -5.61 19.60
C GLN A 119 26.44 -5.30 19.57
N ARG A 120 25.80 -5.40 18.43
CA ARG A 120 24.35 -5.11 18.25
C ARG A 120 23.57 -6.33 17.73
N ASP A 121 23.64 -7.42 18.48
CA ASP A 121 23.03 -8.69 18.08
C ASP A 121 21.50 -8.58 17.88
N GLU A 122 20.78 -7.84 18.73
CA GLU A 122 19.32 -7.61 18.58
C GLU A 122 18.99 -6.87 17.28
N ALA A 123 19.74 -5.80 16.95
CA ALA A 123 19.51 -5.06 15.72
C ALA A 123 19.81 -5.92 14.48
N ARG A 124 20.85 -6.77 14.56
CA ARG A 124 21.17 -7.73 13.51
C ARG A 124 20.06 -8.75 13.33
N ALA A 125 19.57 -9.35 14.42
CA ALA A 125 18.50 -10.32 14.38
C ALA A 125 17.21 -9.76 13.73
N LEU A 126 16.87 -8.49 13.99
CA LEU A 126 15.73 -7.82 13.34
C LEU A 126 15.91 -7.67 11.83
N VAL A 127 17.12 -7.28 11.39
CA VAL A 127 17.41 -7.15 9.95
C VAL A 127 17.45 -8.53 9.27
N ASP A 128 18.01 -9.54 9.91
CA ASP A 128 18.06 -10.90 9.39
C ASP A 128 16.63 -11.49 9.28
N GLU A 129 15.77 -11.20 10.25
CA GLU A 129 14.35 -11.58 10.18
C GLU A 129 13.63 -10.88 9.03
N ASP A 130 13.87 -9.58 8.83
CA ASP A 130 13.31 -8.84 7.70
C ASP A 130 13.81 -9.38 6.36
N LEU A 131 15.09 -9.71 6.24
CA LEU A 131 15.66 -10.34 5.04
C LEU A 131 15.03 -11.72 4.78
N ALA A 132 14.82 -12.52 5.83
CA ALA A 132 14.17 -13.83 5.71
C ALA A 132 12.71 -13.70 5.25
N GLN A 133 11.96 -12.72 5.76
CA GLN A 133 10.59 -12.45 5.30
C GLN A 133 10.58 -11.94 3.85
N LEU A 134 11.48 -11.01 3.51
CA LEU A 134 11.61 -10.50 2.15
C LEU A 134 11.97 -11.59 1.14
N ALA A 135 12.82 -12.55 1.54
CA ALA A 135 13.20 -13.68 0.69
C ALA A 135 12.01 -14.58 0.32
N ARG A 136 10.94 -14.60 1.12
CA ARG A 136 9.70 -15.31 0.81
C ARG A 136 8.81 -14.59 -0.19
N THR A 137 9.00 -13.28 -0.41
CA THR A 137 8.24 -12.55 -1.42
C THR A 137 8.70 -12.93 -2.82
N THR A 138 7.77 -12.88 -3.77
CA THR A 138 8.00 -13.11 -5.19
C THR A 138 7.62 -11.86 -5.97
N ASN A 139 8.28 -11.62 -7.10
CA ASN A 139 7.88 -10.54 -8.00
C ASN A 139 6.45 -10.80 -8.48
N ALA A 140 5.59 -9.83 -8.28
CA ALA A 140 4.21 -9.92 -8.72
C ALA A 140 4.14 -9.91 -10.26
N PRO A 141 3.29 -10.75 -10.87
CA PRO A 141 2.99 -10.65 -12.30
C PRO A 141 2.15 -9.40 -12.57
N ASP A 142 2.21 -8.85 -13.77
CA ASP A 142 1.43 -7.66 -14.14
C ASP A 142 -0.07 -7.82 -13.84
N LYS A 143 -0.59 -9.02 -13.92
CA LYS A 143 -1.96 -9.39 -13.57
C LYS A 143 -1.98 -10.42 -12.43
N LEU A 144 -2.45 -9.99 -11.27
CA LEU A 144 -2.58 -10.86 -10.09
C LEU A 144 -3.79 -11.78 -10.16
N ALA A 145 -4.90 -11.29 -10.71
CA ALA A 145 -6.13 -12.04 -10.95
C ALA A 145 -6.93 -11.37 -12.06
N THR A 146 -8.00 -12.00 -12.53
CA THR A 146 -8.90 -11.36 -13.50
C THR A 146 -9.46 -10.06 -12.94
N GLY A 147 -9.21 -8.96 -13.63
CA GLY A 147 -9.63 -7.61 -13.21
C GLY A 147 -8.77 -6.99 -12.09
N VAL A 148 -7.61 -7.57 -11.78
CA VAL A 148 -6.67 -7.05 -10.77
C VAL A 148 -5.28 -6.96 -11.39
N ASP A 149 -4.87 -5.76 -11.75
CA ASP A 149 -3.61 -5.48 -12.42
C ASP A 149 -2.67 -4.65 -11.53
N LEU A 150 -1.35 -4.82 -11.72
CA LEU A 150 -0.35 -4.01 -11.03
C LEU A 150 -0.38 -2.57 -11.53
N PHE A 151 -0.13 -1.66 -10.62
CA PHE A 151 -0.02 -0.24 -10.91
C PHE A 151 1.24 0.35 -10.26
N PRO A 152 2.33 0.54 -11.02
CA PRO A 152 3.54 1.17 -10.50
C PRO A 152 3.25 2.62 -10.05
N LEU A 153 3.58 2.94 -8.79
CA LEU A 153 3.29 4.23 -8.15
C LEU A 153 4.51 4.71 -7.35
N ALA A 154 5.66 4.75 -8.00
CA ALA A 154 6.92 5.13 -7.35
C ALA A 154 6.88 6.52 -6.71
N GLY A 155 7.67 6.71 -5.65
CA GLY A 155 7.86 8.00 -4.99
C GLY A 155 7.68 7.97 -3.49
N PHE A 156 6.64 7.35 -2.95
CA PHE A 156 6.53 7.11 -1.50
C PHE A 156 7.64 6.18 -1.01
N THR A 157 7.88 5.10 -1.74
CA THR A 157 9.10 4.30 -1.72
C THR A 157 9.64 4.17 -3.15
N PRO A 158 10.89 3.71 -3.36
CA PRO A 158 11.49 3.65 -4.70
C PRO A 158 10.69 2.82 -5.71
N GLY A 159 10.05 1.76 -5.26
CA GLY A 159 9.30 0.83 -6.10
C GLY A 159 7.85 0.62 -5.66
N GLN A 160 7.28 1.56 -4.91
CA GLN A 160 5.86 1.52 -4.52
C GLN A 160 5.00 1.06 -5.69
N THR A 161 4.16 0.07 -5.44
CA THR A 161 3.24 -0.48 -6.44
C THR A 161 1.86 -0.62 -5.83
N GLY A 162 0.85 -0.05 -6.46
CA GLY A 162 -0.56 -0.24 -6.13
C GLY A 162 -1.21 -1.31 -7.01
N LEU A 163 -2.52 -1.39 -6.93
CA LEU A 163 -3.35 -2.26 -7.77
C LEU A 163 -4.47 -1.45 -8.42
N ILE A 164 -4.70 -1.70 -9.70
CA ILE A 164 -5.93 -1.30 -10.40
C ILE A 164 -6.90 -2.48 -10.33
N VAL A 165 -8.11 -2.19 -9.90
CA VAL A 165 -9.20 -3.16 -9.83
C VAL A 165 -10.34 -2.71 -10.74
N ALA A 166 -10.59 -3.48 -11.79
CA ALA A 166 -11.65 -3.22 -12.76
C ALA A 166 -13.01 -3.68 -12.19
N LEU A 167 -13.81 -2.75 -11.73
CA LEU A 167 -15.21 -2.97 -11.35
C LEU A 167 -16.13 -2.81 -12.59
N PRO A 168 -17.37 -3.30 -12.58
CA PRO A 168 -18.26 -3.25 -13.75
C PRO A 168 -18.46 -1.86 -14.34
N GLU A 169 -18.50 -0.81 -13.52
CA GLU A 169 -18.79 0.57 -13.94
C GLU A 169 -17.76 1.59 -13.42
N SER A 170 -16.66 1.14 -12.83
CA SER A 170 -15.68 2.03 -12.24
C SER A 170 -14.30 1.38 -12.12
N THR A 171 -13.28 2.22 -12.06
CA THR A 171 -11.90 1.83 -11.78
C THR A 171 -11.58 2.14 -10.32
N LEU A 172 -11.26 1.10 -9.55
CA LEU A 172 -10.80 1.27 -8.18
C LEU A 172 -9.28 1.14 -8.14
N VAL A 173 -8.61 2.07 -7.45
CA VAL A 173 -7.16 2.02 -7.21
C VAL A 173 -6.88 1.80 -5.73
N ILE A 174 -6.13 0.75 -5.42
CA ILE A 174 -5.52 0.55 -4.10
C ILE A 174 -4.13 1.17 -4.17
N ALA A 175 -3.99 2.37 -3.63
CA ALA A 175 -2.83 3.22 -3.86
C ALA A 175 -1.69 2.98 -2.85
N GLY A 176 -1.96 2.34 -1.71
CA GLY A 176 -0.98 2.28 -0.62
C GLY A 176 -0.49 3.68 -0.24
N GLY A 177 0.80 3.81 0.08
CA GLY A 177 1.39 5.09 0.48
C GLY A 177 1.44 6.17 -0.61
N ALA A 178 1.23 5.84 -1.89
CA ALA A 178 1.21 6.82 -2.99
C ALA A 178 0.06 7.83 -2.81
N VAL A 179 -1.05 7.41 -2.20
CA VAL A 179 -2.06 8.31 -1.64
C VAL A 179 -2.09 8.07 -0.13
N ALA A 180 -1.45 8.92 0.64
CA ALA A 180 -1.39 8.71 2.09
C ALA A 180 -2.76 8.80 2.74
N THR A 181 -3.47 9.92 2.56
CA THR A 181 -4.84 10.14 3.04
C THR A 181 -5.65 10.91 2.00
N ARG A 182 -6.97 10.98 2.19
CA ARG A 182 -7.84 11.80 1.37
C ARG A 182 -7.43 13.28 1.38
N ASP A 183 -7.01 13.81 2.53
CA ASP A 183 -6.61 15.21 2.64
C ASP A 183 -5.34 15.51 1.81
N HIS A 184 -4.36 14.59 1.81
CA HIS A 184 -3.19 14.69 0.94
C HIS A 184 -3.60 14.71 -0.53
N PHE A 185 -4.46 13.78 -0.94
CA PHE A 185 -4.94 13.69 -2.31
C PHE A 185 -5.66 14.96 -2.76
N LEU A 186 -6.62 15.44 -1.97
CA LEU A 186 -7.41 16.63 -2.29
C LEU A 186 -6.58 17.94 -2.33
N SER A 187 -5.46 17.97 -1.61
CA SER A 187 -4.56 19.13 -1.60
C SER A 187 -3.40 19.02 -2.58
N GLY A 188 -3.31 17.92 -3.35
CA GLY A 188 -2.19 17.66 -4.26
C GLY A 188 -0.84 17.56 -3.54
N ARG A 189 -0.83 17.02 -2.31
CA ARG A 189 0.38 16.92 -1.46
C ARG A 189 0.75 15.48 -1.21
N VAL A 190 2.04 15.27 -0.99
CA VAL A 190 2.61 13.97 -0.60
C VAL A 190 3.23 14.07 0.79
N PRO A 191 3.34 12.96 1.53
CA PRO A 191 3.99 12.98 2.84
C PRO A 191 5.43 13.49 2.78
N PRO A 192 5.89 14.25 3.79
CA PRO A 192 7.25 14.82 3.78
C PRO A 192 8.36 13.75 3.89
N ASP A 193 8.03 12.53 4.31
CA ASP A 193 8.94 11.38 4.42
C ASP A 193 8.93 10.46 3.20
N CYS A 194 8.34 10.88 2.07
CA CYS A 194 8.42 10.12 0.82
C CYS A 194 9.87 10.11 0.28
N TYR A 195 10.21 9.05 -0.45
CA TYR A 195 11.55 8.85 -1.01
C TYR A 195 11.89 9.88 -2.09
N ASP A 196 10.95 10.14 -2.98
CA ASP A 196 11.06 11.12 -4.08
C ASP A 196 9.73 11.86 -4.23
N ALA A 197 9.71 13.12 -3.80
CA ALA A 197 8.50 13.93 -3.84
C ALA A 197 7.99 14.18 -5.26
N LYS A 198 8.90 14.33 -6.24
CA LYS A 198 8.52 14.56 -7.65
C LYS A 198 7.87 13.32 -8.24
N ALA A 199 8.45 12.15 -8.03
CA ALA A 199 7.87 10.88 -8.48
C ALA A 199 6.53 10.61 -7.77
N ALA A 200 6.45 10.87 -6.46
CA ALA A 200 5.22 10.70 -5.69
C ALA A 200 4.08 11.62 -6.19
N LEU A 201 4.39 12.87 -6.55
CA LEU A 201 3.41 13.79 -7.16
C LEU A 201 2.97 13.32 -8.55
N ALA A 202 3.88 12.78 -9.36
CA ALA A 202 3.53 12.19 -10.66
C ALA A 202 2.57 11.00 -10.49
N SER A 203 2.87 10.09 -9.55
CA SER A 203 1.99 8.96 -9.21
C SER A 203 0.61 9.42 -8.70
N LEU A 204 0.57 10.47 -7.85
CA LEU A 204 -0.67 11.05 -7.38
C LEU A 204 -1.52 11.61 -8.54
N SER A 205 -0.88 12.29 -9.50
CA SER A 205 -1.51 12.85 -10.70
C SER A 205 -2.09 11.74 -11.58
N GLU A 206 -1.35 10.66 -11.78
CA GLU A 206 -1.80 9.52 -12.57
C GLU A 206 -3.03 8.83 -11.94
N ILE A 207 -3.03 8.66 -10.60
CA ILE A 207 -4.20 8.16 -9.87
C ILE A 207 -5.41 9.09 -10.08
N TYR A 208 -5.19 10.41 -10.02
CA TYR A 208 -6.26 11.39 -10.26
C TYR A 208 -6.91 11.22 -11.64
N GLU A 209 -6.11 10.94 -12.66
CA GLU A 209 -6.58 10.80 -14.04
C GLU A 209 -7.40 9.51 -14.27
N ILE A 210 -7.06 8.40 -13.61
CA ILE A 210 -7.61 7.08 -13.96
C ILE A 210 -8.60 6.51 -12.95
N ALA A 211 -8.46 6.83 -11.64
CA ALA A 211 -9.28 6.23 -10.61
C ALA A 211 -10.66 6.89 -10.50
N ASP A 212 -11.70 6.10 -10.28
CA ASP A 212 -13.02 6.56 -9.82
C ASP A 212 -13.15 6.43 -8.30
N ILE A 213 -12.58 5.35 -7.75
CA ILE A 213 -12.56 5.06 -6.32
C ILE A 213 -11.10 4.84 -5.90
N ILE A 214 -10.72 5.41 -4.77
CA ILE A 214 -9.35 5.33 -4.25
C ILE A 214 -9.37 4.72 -2.85
N ILE A 215 -8.54 3.71 -2.62
CA ILE A 215 -8.21 3.20 -1.29
C ILE A 215 -6.80 3.68 -0.95
N PRO A 216 -6.67 4.67 -0.05
CA PRO A 216 -5.39 5.23 0.36
C PRO A 216 -4.67 4.35 1.38
N GLY A 217 -3.38 4.62 1.60
CA GLY A 217 -2.58 3.85 2.53
C GLY A 217 -2.95 4.04 4.00
N TYR A 218 -3.44 5.21 4.38
CA TYR A 218 -3.65 5.55 5.80
C TYR A 218 -4.99 6.26 6.05
N ASP A 219 -6.02 5.92 5.26
CA ASP A 219 -7.36 6.48 5.41
C ASP A 219 -8.40 5.51 4.84
N ASN A 220 -9.68 5.87 4.95
CA ASN A 220 -10.78 5.12 4.35
C ASN A 220 -10.85 5.36 2.83
N GLN A 221 -11.50 4.45 2.12
CA GLN A 221 -11.80 4.64 0.70
C GLN A 221 -12.63 5.91 0.47
N PHE A 222 -12.43 6.53 -0.70
CA PHE A 222 -13.20 7.69 -1.12
C PHE A 222 -13.33 7.72 -2.65
N ASN A 223 -14.35 8.43 -3.12
CA ASN A 223 -14.54 8.67 -4.56
C ASN A 223 -13.64 9.80 -5.03
N ASN A 224 -13.06 9.63 -6.21
CA ASN A 224 -12.27 10.69 -6.84
C ASN A 224 -13.18 11.88 -7.17
N PRO A 225 -12.87 13.10 -6.71
CA PRO A 225 -13.69 14.28 -6.97
C PRO A 225 -13.84 14.59 -8.47
N ARG A 226 -12.92 14.14 -9.32
CA ARG A 226 -13.00 14.28 -10.78
C ARG A 226 -14.29 13.66 -11.34
N THR A 227 -14.73 12.53 -10.80
CA THR A 227 -15.92 11.82 -11.31
C THR A 227 -17.24 12.54 -10.98
N PHE A 228 -17.25 13.42 -9.98
CA PHE A 228 -18.48 14.09 -9.52
C PHE A 228 -18.62 15.54 -9.95
N SER A 229 -17.55 16.21 -10.36
CA SER A 229 -17.59 17.68 -10.44
C SER A 229 -17.33 18.25 -11.82
N GLY A 230 -16.91 17.51 -12.83
CA GLY A 230 -16.38 18.15 -14.04
C GLY A 230 -15.30 19.19 -13.73
N ALA A 231 -14.67 19.09 -12.56
CA ALA A 231 -13.66 20.02 -12.04
C ALA A 231 -12.35 19.80 -12.78
N THR A 232 -12.16 20.54 -13.83
CA THR A 232 -10.85 20.78 -14.41
C THR A 232 -10.05 21.61 -13.40
N GLY A 233 -8.94 21.03 -12.87
CA GLY A 233 -7.90 21.84 -12.23
C GLY A 233 -7.74 21.76 -10.72
N LEU A 234 -7.86 20.55 -10.10
CA LEU A 234 -7.44 20.36 -8.68
C LEU A 234 -5.92 20.31 -8.52
N PHE A 235 -5.18 19.98 -9.58
CA PHE A 235 -3.73 20.02 -9.58
C PHE A 235 -3.26 21.24 -10.40
N PRO A 236 -2.35 22.09 -9.88
CA PRO A 236 -1.73 23.13 -10.68
C PRO A 236 -1.00 22.46 -11.86
N ASP A 237 -1.14 23.06 -13.05
CA ASP A 237 -0.39 22.64 -14.23
C ASP A 237 1.07 22.41 -13.85
N SER A 238 1.65 21.32 -14.31
CA SER A 238 3.06 20.95 -14.05
C SER A 238 4.08 22.02 -14.45
N SER A 239 3.63 23.05 -15.19
CA SER A 239 4.40 24.25 -15.55
C SER A 239 4.47 25.32 -14.46
N SER A 240 3.68 25.22 -13.38
CA SER A 240 3.59 26.26 -12.32
C SER A 240 4.25 25.88 -10.99
N ILE A 241 4.89 24.72 -10.92
CA ILE A 241 5.69 24.34 -9.75
C ILE A 241 7.08 24.98 -9.92
N GLY A 242 7.17 26.26 -9.60
CA GLY A 242 8.45 26.95 -9.39
C GLY A 242 9.12 26.33 -8.17
N LEU A 243 10.15 25.52 -8.41
CA LEU A 243 11.11 25.11 -7.39
C LEU A 243 12.00 26.34 -7.12
N ASP A 244 11.62 27.17 -6.14
CA ASP A 244 12.61 28.02 -5.48
C ASP A 244 13.51 27.10 -4.65
N LEU A 245 14.76 26.98 -5.12
CA LEU A 245 15.89 26.27 -4.48
C LEU A 245 16.39 27.03 -3.26
#